data_ba69154ddd5a2b7614fa77ec617c6a27
#
_entry.id   ba69154ddd5a2b7614fa77ec617c6a27
#
_cell.length_a   1.000
_cell.length_b   1.000
_cell.length_c   1.000
_cell.angle_alpha   90.00
_cell.angle_beta   90.00
_cell.angle_gamma   90.00
#
_symmetry.space_group_name_H-M   'P 1'
#
loop_
_entity.id
_entity.type
_entity.pdbx_description
1 polymer ?
#
loop_
_entity_poly.entity_id
_entity_poly.type
_entity_poly.pdbx_seq_one_letter_code
_entity_poly.pdbx_strand_id
1 'polypeptide(L)'
;MIAQAVLAVGVAGASAVAWRLAARLRAETAARAAAEARAALRDRELTRLQEVAKAMVSGDEVDAVLQVITDATADLLACESAAIGFVVEEGRFVRVVAGSGPIQATKDRLLPVDHSLLGWVVTEETPLTVPDMSTDPRNFPIPDLPLQALACVPLRSAGLVIGVLAAFNRSDRRPFTEADLHLLETLGNQIVVGVDRAHVLAESRRKEEVLATKNRELQRATELKSQFLANMSHELRTPLNAINGFSDLLLTEELGPVNEAQREFLDSILRNGNHLLGLINSVLDLSKIEAGRMTLSLAPTDLREVILGAVTDTASLRTGKQQEMKLAIGELPLLVLADGVRIRQILYNLLSNASKFTPVGGTVTVSAVVTRAPLPTPSERATDTTRFVAREAVWVSVRDTGIGIQPDDMPKLFHEFSQVDSSASRQQQGTGLGLALSKRFVEMHGGTIGCESVAGTGASFWFLLPAEGPLRKPAGSAELARASLALEAGR
;
A
#
# COMPACT_ATOMS: atom_id res chain seq x y z
N MET A 1 43.35 -46.33 -86.71
CA MET A 1 42.06 -46.64 -85.98
C MET A 1 42.18 -46.59 -84.46
N ILE A 2 43.24 -47.09 -83.85
CA ILE A 2 43.37 -47.15 -82.37
C ILE A 2 43.50 -45.74 -81.76
N ALA A 3 44.19 -44.77 -82.36
CA ALA A 3 44.34 -43.42 -81.85
C ALA A 3 43.03 -42.60 -81.83
N GLN A 4 42.14 -42.82 -82.80
CA GLN A 4 40.83 -42.18 -82.84
C GLN A 4 39.87 -42.74 -81.82
N ALA A 5 39.91 -44.00 -81.44
CA ALA A 5 39.14 -44.63 -80.42
C ALA A 5 39.54 -44.16 -79.01
N VAL A 6 40.83 -43.96 -78.75
CA VAL A 6 41.35 -43.45 -77.46
C VAL A 6 40.94 -41.99 -77.27
N LEU A 7 40.98 -41.18 -78.35
CA LEU A 7 40.52 -39.78 -78.27
C LEU A 7 39.01 -39.68 -78.00
N ALA A 8 38.19 -40.54 -78.65
CA ALA A 8 36.73 -40.57 -78.44
C ALA A 8 36.34 -40.98 -76.99
N VAL A 9 37.06 -41.98 -76.42
CA VAL A 9 36.83 -42.41 -75.02
C VAL A 9 37.26 -41.30 -74.01
N GLY A 10 38.39 -40.59 -74.33
CA GLY A 10 38.86 -39.48 -73.48
C GLY A 10 37.88 -38.30 -73.48
N VAL A 11 37.33 -37.93 -74.67
CA VAL A 11 36.35 -36.85 -74.79
C VAL A 11 35.02 -37.23 -74.13
N ALA A 12 34.57 -38.48 -74.30
CA ALA A 12 33.34 -38.94 -73.61
C ALA A 12 33.53 -38.99 -72.09
N GLY A 13 34.72 -39.40 -71.59
CA GLY A 13 35.01 -39.36 -70.13
C GLY A 13 35.07 -37.94 -69.56
N ALA A 14 35.69 -36.99 -70.29
CA ALA A 14 35.77 -35.60 -69.88
C ALA A 14 34.39 -34.94 -69.90
N SER A 15 33.54 -35.27 -70.87
CA SER A 15 32.14 -34.76 -70.90
C SER A 15 31.29 -35.31 -69.79
N ALA A 16 31.46 -36.58 -69.41
CA ALA A 16 30.73 -37.18 -68.28
C ALA A 16 31.17 -36.59 -66.92
N VAL A 17 32.45 -36.28 -66.72
CA VAL A 17 32.96 -35.61 -65.52
C VAL A 17 32.47 -34.19 -65.46
N ALA A 18 32.50 -33.41 -66.53
CA ALA A 18 31.99 -32.05 -66.62
C ALA A 18 30.47 -31.99 -66.33
N TRP A 19 29.73 -32.97 -66.87
CA TRP A 19 28.29 -33.07 -66.61
C TRP A 19 28.00 -33.38 -65.14
N ARG A 20 28.71 -34.28 -64.46
CA ARG A 20 28.60 -34.59 -63.03
C ARG A 20 29.00 -33.42 -62.18
N LEU A 21 30.02 -32.66 -62.50
CA LEU A 21 30.44 -31.47 -61.82
C LEU A 21 29.36 -30.37 -61.92
N ALA A 22 28.82 -30.15 -63.12
CA ALA A 22 27.73 -29.19 -63.34
C ALA A 22 26.43 -29.60 -62.65
N ALA A 23 26.11 -30.90 -62.53
CA ALA A 23 25.00 -31.42 -61.80
C ALA A 23 25.19 -31.21 -60.26
N ARG A 24 26.40 -31.46 -59.73
CA ARG A 24 26.72 -31.17 -58.30
C ARG A 24 26.63 -29.69 -57.97
N LEU A 25 27.25 -28.83 -58.82
CA LEU A 25 27.17 -27.38 -58.63
C LEU A 25 25.71 -26.86 -58.64
N ARG A 26 24.88 -27.38 -59.57
CA ARG A 26 23.44 -27.02 -59.55
C ARG A 26 22.69 -27.52 -58.31
N ALA A 27 22.98 -28.71 -57.81
CA ALA A 27 22.43 -29.25 -56.58
C ALA A 27 22.87 -28.43 -55.34
N GLU A 28 24.14 -28.05 -55.28
CA GLU A 28 24.65 -27.20 -54.16
C GLU A 28 24.05 -25.78 -54.18
N THR A 29 23.98 -25.18 -55.40
CA THR A 29 23.32 -23.84 -55.51
C THR A 29 21.83 -23.90 -55.18
N ALA A 30 21.14 -24.96 -55.58
CA ALA A 30 19.72 -25.15 -55.22
C ALA A 30 19.54 -25.40 -53.71
N ALA A 31 20.42 -26.19 -53.09
CA ALA A 31 20.39 -26.43 -51.64
C ALA A 31 20.71 -25.16 -50.84
N ARG A 32 21.68 -24.36 -51.33
CA ARG A 32 22.00 -23.08 -50.72
C ARG A 32 20.86 -22.07 -50.83
N ALA A 33 20.27 -21.93 -52.01
CA ALA A 33 19.08 -21.08 -52.20
C ALA A 33 17.89 -21.52 -51.33
N ALA A 34 17.66 -22.82 -51.17
CA ALA A 34 16.63 -23.34 -50.27
C ALA A 34 16.94 -23.07 -48.79
N ALA A 35 18.21 -23.12 -48.37
CA ALA A 35 18.63 -22.78 -47.02
C ALA A 35 18.49 -21.28 -46.74
N GLU A 36 18.87 -20.43 -47.68
CA GLU A 36 18.71 -18.97 -47.60
C GLU A 36 17.23 -18.58 -47.55
N ALA A 37 16.38 -19.21 -48.34
CA ALA A 37 14.93 -18.99 -48.30
C ALA A 37 14.31 -19.41 -46.94
N ARG A 38 14.76 -20.55 -46.37
CA ARG A 38 14.30 -20.97 -45.00
C ARG A 38 14.79 -20.01 -43.93
N ALA A 39 16.01 -19.52 -44.02
CA ALA A 39 16.54 -18.53 -43.05
C ALA A 39 15.77 -17.22 -43.13
N ALA A 40 15.48 -16.72 -44.33
CA ALA A 40 14.68 -15.51 -44.51
C ALA A 40 13.23 -15.64 -43.99
N LEU A 41 12.64 -16.83 -44.14
CA LEU A 41 11.32 -17.11 -43.60
C LEU A 41 11.33 -17.07 -42.06
N ARG A 42 12.31 -17.74 -41.43
CA ARG A 42 12.48 -17.72 -39.97
C ARG A 42 12.73 -16.31 -39.40
N ASP A 43 13.52 -15.53 -40.13
CA ASP A 43 13.82 -14.15 -39.71
C ASP A 43 12.54 -13.28 -39.72
N ARG A 44 11.68 -13.44 -40.73
CA ARG A 44 10.36 -12.80 -40.78
C ARG A 44 9.44 -13.25 -39.65
N GLU A 45 9.38 -14.56 -39.34
CA GLU A 45 8.60 -15.09 -38.24
C GLU A 45 9.04 -14.46 -36.89
N LEU A 46 10.37 -14.45 -36.64
CA LEU A 46 10.92 -13.84 -35.42
C LEU A 46 10.61 -12.36 -35.33
N THR A 47 10.75 -11.62 -36.43
CA THR A 47 10.45 -10.18 -36.45
C THR A 47 8.99 -9.90 -36.11
N ARG A 48 8.05 -10.66 -36.69
CA ARG A 48 6.61 -10.51 -36.41
C ARG A 48 6.25 -10.88 -34.99
N LEU A 49 6.83 -11.95 -34.46
CA LEU A 49 6.63 -12.31 -33.02
C LEU A 49 7.19 -11.24 -32.07
N GLN A 50 8.33 -10.62 -32.45
CA GLN A 50 8.88 -9.50 -31.67
C GLN A 50 7.99 -8.25 -31.72
N GLU A 51 7.39 -7.94 -32.89
CA GLU A 51 6.42 -6.82 -33.00
C GLU A 51 5.20 -7.04 -32.10
N VAL A 52 4.63 -8.24 -32.09
CA VAL A 52 3.54 -8.64 -31.19
C VAL A 52 3.96 -8.50 -29.74
N ALA A 53 5.12 -9.03 -29.36
CA ALA A 53 5.62 -8.92 -27.99
C ALA A 53 5.87 -7.47 -27.57
N LYS A 54 6.37 -6.62 -28.47
CA LYS A 54 6.59 -5.19 -28.22
C LYS A 54 5.27 -4.44 -28.03
N ALA A 55 4.28 -4.67 -28.89
CA ALA A 55 2.95 -4.08 -28.76
C ALA A 55 2.30 -4.39 -27.41
N MET A 56 2.49 -5.62 -26.89
CA MET A 56 1.98 -6.02 -25.58
C MET A 56 2.63 -5.32 -24.39
N VAL A 57 3.86 -4.81 -24.57
CA VAL A 57 4.62 -4.16 -23.49
C VAL A 57 4.44 -2.64 -23.52
N SER A 58 4.14 -2.05 -24.68
CA SER A 58 4.11 -0.60 -24.90
C SER A 58 3.00 0.14 -24.13
N GLY A 59 1.99 -0.57 -23.60
CA GLY A 59 0.88 0.07 -22.88
C GLY A 59 -0.14 0.74 -23.80
N ASP A 60 -0.12 0.41 -25.09
CA ASP A 60 -1.09 0.86 -26.08
C ASP A 60 -2.50 0.37 -25.75
N GLU A 61 -3.51 1.01 -26.33
CA GLU A 61 -4.90 0.57 -26.17
C GLU A 61 -5.06 -0.87 -26.65
N VAL A 62 -5.85 -1.67 -25.94
CA VAL A 62 -6.08 -3.10 -26.22
C VAL A 62 -6.42 -3.34 -27.69
N ASP A 63 -7.24 -2.46 -28.28
CA ASP A 63 -7.65 -2.54 -29.69
C ASP A 63 -6.45 -2.48 -30.65
N ALA A 64 -5.46 -1.63 -30.37
CA ALA A 64 -4.26 -1.52 -31.20
C ALA A 64 -3.42 -2.80 -31.13
N VAL A 65 -3.29 -3.39 -29.94
CA VAL A 65 -2.56 -4.65 -29.75
C VAL A 65 -3.27 -5.80 -30.50
N LEU A 66 -4.59 -5.89 -30.40
CA LEU A 66 -5.37 -6.91 -31.10
C LEU A 66 -5.27 -6.77 -32.63
N GLN A 67 -5.20 -5.55 -33.16
CA GLN A 67 -5.00 -5.30 -34.58
C GLN A 67 -3.61 -5.78 -35.03
N VAL A 68 -2.54 -5.46 -34.29
CA VAL A 68 -1.17 -5.95 -34.60
C VAL A 68 -1.13 -7.47 -34.66
N ILE A 69 -1.82 -8.15 -33.74
CA ILE A 69 -1.83 -9.61 -33.70
C ILE A 69 -2.62 -10.20 -34.89
N THR A 70 -3.76 -9.61 -35.28
CA THR A 70 -4.51 -10.08 -36.44
C THR A 70 -3.72 -9.91 -37.73
N ASP A 71 -3.02 -8.76 -37.89
CA ASP A 71 -2.18 -8.52 -39.05
C ASP A 71 -0.98 -9.48 -39.09
N ALA A 72 -0.32 -9.72 -37.96
CA ALA A 72 0.74 -10.70 -37.84
C ALA A 72 0.23 -12.13 -38.14
N THR A 73 -0.98 -12.47 -37.69
CA THR A 73 -1.60 -13.78 -37.98
C THR A 73 -1.80 -13.98 -39.49
N ALA A 74 -2.34 -12.98 -40.16
CA ALA A 74 -2.55 -13.05 -41.63
C ALA A 74 -1.21 -13.21 -42.39
N ASP A 75 -0.20 -12.45 -41.99
CA ASP A 75 1.13 -12.52 -42.62
C ASP A 75 1.85 -13.86 -42.39
N LEU A 76 1.85 -14.34 -41.12
CA LEU A 76 2.56 -15.57 -40.75
C LEU A 76 1.93 -16.83 -41.34
N LEU A 77 0.62 -16.88 -41.40
CA LEU A 77 -0.14 -18.00 -41.99
C LEU A 77 -0.31 -17.86 -43.50
N ALA A 78 0.18 -16.77 -44.10
CA ALA A 78 -0.03 -16.44 -45.50
C ALA A 78 -1.51 -16.60 -45.91
N CYS A 79 -2.44 -16.03 -45.12
CA CYS A 79 -3.89 -16.08 -45.36
C CYS A 79 -4.43 -14.70 -45.74
N GLU A 80 -5.62 -14.69 -46.40
CA GLU A 80 -6.26 -13.46 -46.90
C GLU A 80 -6.86 -12.63 -45.81
N SER A 81 -7.27 -13.29 -44.69
CA SER A 81 -7.91 -12.65 -43.57
C SER A 81 -7.63 -13.38 -42.25
N ALA A 82 -7.55 -12.62 -41.16
CA ALA A 82 -7.56 -13.15 -39.79
C ALA A 82 -8.50 -12.32 -38.92
N ALA A 83 -9.10 -12.92 -37.90
CA ALA A 83 -10.01 -12.23 -36.98
C ALA A 83 -9.88 -12.73 -35.55
N ILE A 84 -10.07 -11.82 -34.59
CA ILE A 84 -10.23 -12.13 -33.17
C ILE A 84 -11.70 -11.83 -32.80
N GLY A 85 -12.32 -12.80 -32.17
CA GLY A 85 -13.66 -12.64 -31.60
C GLY A 85 -13.69 -12.96 -30.12
N PHE A 86 -14.36 -12.14 -29.30
CA PHE A 86 -14.59 -12.43 -27.89
C PHE A 86 -16.03 -12.86 -27.64
N VAL A 87 -16.17 -13.79 -26.71
CA VAL A 87 -17.50 -14.27 -26.23
C VAL A 87 -18.15 -13.15 -25.43
N VAL A 88 -19.40 -12.84 -25.79
CA VAL A 88 -20.19 -11.78 -25.17
C VAL A 88 -21.61 -12.26 -24.86
N GLU A 89 -22.38 -11.43 -24.13
CA GLU A 89 -23.80 -11.70 -23.82
C GLU A 89 -24.04 -13.08 -23.19
N GLU A 90 -23.30 -13.35 -22.11
CA GLU A 90 -23.41 -14.61 -21.34
C GLU A 90 -23.17 -15.89 -22.18
N GLY A 91 -22.25 -15.81 -23.14
CA GLY A 91 -21.88 -16.97 -23.95
C GLY A 91 -22.69 -17.17 -25.20
N ARG A 92 -23.65 -16.29 -25.55
CA ARG A 92 -24.53 -16.47 -26.69
C ARG A 92 -23.94 -16.01 -28.00
N PHE A 93 -23.03 -15.06 -27.99
CA PHE A 93 -22.46 -14.49 -29.21
C PHE A 93 -20.94 -14.38 -29.13
N VAL A 94 -20.30 -14.48 -30.30
CA VAL A 94 -18.90 -14.09 -30.52
C VAL A 94 -18.93 -12.74 -31.23
N ARG A 95 -18.35 -11.71 -30.60
CA ARG A 95 -18.20 -10.39 -31.22
C ARG A 95 -16.83 -10.26 -31.83
N VAL A 96 -16.74 -9.94 -33.10
CA VAL A 96 -15.49 -9.65 -33.81
C VAL A 96 -14.93 -8.33 -33.30
N VAL A 97 -13.74 -8.35 -32.67
CA VAL A 97 -13.11 -7.16 -32.08
C VAL A 97 -11.96 -6.61 -32.92
N ALA A 98 -11.28 -7.49 -33.64
CA ALA A 98 -10.23 -7.11 -34.58
C ALA A 98 -10.24 -8.02 -35.79
N GLY A 99 -9.81 -7.50 -36.94
CA GLY A 99 -9.69 -8.27 -38.17
C GLY A 99 -8.67 -7.66 -39.12
N SER A 100 -8.06 -8.50 -39.96
CA SER A 100 -7.17 -8.08 -41.05
C SER A 100 -7.69 -8.60 -42.40
N GLY A 101 -7.39 -7.87 -43.47
CA GLY A 101 -7.93 -8.15 -44.80
C GLY A 101 -9.42 -7.87 -44.91
N PRO A 102 -10.16 -8.54 -45.86
CA PRO A 102 -11.59 -8.30 -46.07
C PRO A 102 -12.47 -8.46 -44.83
N ILE A 103 -12.11 -9.33 -43.87
CA ILE A 103 -12.91 -9.57 -42.67
C ILE A 103 -12.90 -8.37 -41.70
N GLN A 104 -12.01 -7.41 -41.85
CA GLN A 104 -11.99 -6.18 -41.06
C GLN A 104 -13.31 -5.40 -41.13
N ALA A 105 -14.05 -5.50 -42.26
CA ALA A 105 -15.37 -4.92 -42.42
C ALA A 105 -16.44 -5.49 -41.45
N THR A 106 -16.14 -6.60 -40.78
CA THR A 106 -17.05 -7.25 -39.82
C THR A 106 -16.76 -6.85 -38.37
N LYS A 107 -15.88 -5.89 -38.09
CA LYS A 107 -15.66 -5.40 -36.74
C LYS A 107 -16.98 -5.05 -36.07
N ASP A 108 -17.12 -5.43 -34.80
CA ASP A 108 -18.32 -5.28 -33.94
C ASP A 108 -19.53 -6.18 -34.34
N ARG A 109 -19.37 -7.02 -35.36
CA ARG A 109 -20.44 -7.97 -35.72
C ARG A 109 -20.56 -9.07 -34.68
N LEU A 110 -21.81 -9.42 -34.35
CA LEU A 110 -22.16 -10.52 -33.45
C LEU A 110 -22.44 -11.77 -34.29
N LEU A 111 -21.78 -12.87 -33.97
CA LEU A 111 -21.97 -14.19 -34.57
C LEU A 111 -22.56 -15.11 -33.50
N PRO A 112 -23.67 -15.82 -33.79
CA PRO A 112 -24.28 -16.68 -32.78
C PRO A 112 -23.40 -17.89 -32.50
N VAL A 113 -23.25 -18.24 -31.21
CA VAL A 113 -22.44 -19.39 -30.78
C VAL A 113 -23.07 -20.71 -31.28
N ASP A 114 -24.38 -20.86 -31.18
CA ASP A 114 -25.11 -22.10 -31.55
C ASP A 114 -25.08 -22.40 -33.05
N HIS A 115 -24.86 -21.40 -33.90
CA HIS A 115 -25.05 -21.52 -35.35
C HIS A 115 -23.86 -20.93 -36.14
N SER A 116 -22.64 -21.03 -35.63
CA SER A 116 -21.43 -20.61 -36.35
C SER A 116 -20.24 -21.51 -36.08
N LEU A 117 -19.32 -21.61 -37.03
CA LEU A 117 -18.07 -22.37 -36.88
C LEU A 117 -17.21 -21.81 -35.76
N LEU A 118 -17.20 -20.48 -35.57
CA LEU A 118 -16.46 -19.84 -34.46
C LEU A 118 -17.11 -20.18 -33.11
N GLY A 119 -18.44 -20.19 -33.06
CA GLY A 119 -19.20 -20.61 -31.88
C GLY A 119 -18.99 -22.08 -31.54
N TRP A 120 -18.88 -22.95 -32.54
CA TRP A 120 -18.56 -24.36 -32.33
C TRP A 120 -17.21 -24.52 -31.60
N VAL A 121 -16.17 -23.76 -31.98
CA VAL A 121 -14.86 -23.75 -31.29
C VAL A 121 -14.99 -23.28 -29.84
N VAL A 122 -15.90 -22.34 -29.58
CA VAL A 122 -16.18 -21.87 -28.19
C VAL A 122 -16.82 -22.99 -27.36
N THR A 123 -17.80 -23.73 -27.96
CA THR A 123 -18.56 -24.75 -27.25
C THR A 123 -17.77 -26.03 -27.03
N GLU A 124 -17.09 -26.53 -28.07
CA GLU A 124 -16.31 -27.78 -27.99
C GLU A 124 -14.92 -27.55 -27.41
N GLU A 125 -14.52 -26.29 -27.27
CA GLU A 125 -13.22 -25.89 -26.72
C GLU A 125 -12.02 -26.52 -27.46
N THR A 126 -12.14 -26.86 -28.71
CA THR A 126 -11.10 -27.54 -29.52
C THR A 126 -10.77 -26.73 -30.77
N PRO A 127 -9.51 -26.74 -31.22
CA PRO A 127 -9.14 -26.18 -32.53
C PRO A 127 -9.91 -26.83 -33.67
N LEU A 128 -10.21 -26.07 -34.72
CA LEU A 128 -10.95 -26.51 -35.88
C LEU A 128 -10.26 -26.07 -37.17
N THR A 129 -10.16 -26.98 -38.12
CA THR A 129 -9.88 -26.65 -39.53
C THR A 129 -11.03 -27.09 -40.43
N VAL A 130 -11.45 -26.22 -41.35
CA VAL A 130 -12.49 -26.50 -42.34
C VAL A 130 -11.91 -26.15 -43.71
N PRO A 131 -11.68 -27.15 -44.56
CA PRO A 131 -11.10 -26.91 -45.91
C PRO A 131 -12.05 -26.17 -46.85
N ASP A 132 -13.37 -26.39 -46.69
CA ASP A 132 -14.41 -25.72 -47.48
C ASP A 132 -15.63 -25.44 -46.58
N MET A 133 -15.74 -24.17 -46.15
CA MET A 133 -16.82 -23.70 -45.30
C MET A 133 -18.19 -23.76 -45.98
N SER A 134 -18.25 -23.73 -47.31
CA SER A 134 -19.53 -23.74 -48.04
C SER A 134 -20.29 -25.05 -47.90
N THR A 135 -19.58 -26.12 -47.60
CA THR A 135 -20.15 -27.48 -47.44
C THR A 135 -20.41 -27.83 -45.95
N ASP A 136 -19.94 -27.02 -45.03
CA ASP A 136 -20.11 -27.28 -43.57
C ASP A 136 -21.47 -26.74 -43.09
N PRO A 137 -22.36 -27.60 -42.53
CA PRO A 137 -23.69 -27.18 -42.07
C PRO A 137 -23.66 -26.17 -40.89
N ARG A 138 -22.54 -26.07 -40.20
CA ARG A 138 -22.33 -25.11 -39.11
C ARG A 138 -21.93 -23.73 -39.59
N ASN A 139 -21.72 -23.58 -40.91
CA ASN A 139 -21.26 -22.28 -41.45
C ASN A 139 -22.36 -21.24 -41.35
N PHE A 140 -22.03 -20.09 -40.75
CA PHE A 140 -22.86 -18.90 -40.76
C PHE A 140 -22.34 -17.94 -41.83
N PRO A 141 -22.98 -17.88 -43.01
CA PRO A 141 -22.47 -17.10 -44.14
C PRO A 141 -22.50 -15.61 -43.84
N ILE A 142 -21.38 -14.93 -44.09
CA ILE A 142 -21.31 -13.50 -44.01
C ILE A 142 -21.50 -12.94 -45.43
N PRO A 143 -22.55 -12.12 -45.69
CA PRO A 143 -22.75 -11.53 -47.01
C PRO A 143 -21.51 -10.76 -47.48
N ASP A 144 -21.20 -10.83 -48.75
CA ASP A 144 -20.11 -10.14 -49.43
C ASP A 144 -18.69 -10.55 -49.02
N LEU A 145 -18.54 -11.58 -48.20
CA LEU A 145 -17.23 -12.14 -47.83
C LEU A 145 -17.09 -13.58 -48.36
N PRO A 146 -16.19 -13.81 -49.36
CA PRO A 146 -15.97 -15.14 -49.92
C PRO A 146 -15.03 -15.96 -49.03
N LEU A 147 -15.51 -16.37 -47.87
CA LEU A 147 -14.74 -17.22 -46.94
C LEU A 147 -14.92 -18.66 -47.35
N GLN A 148 -13.80 -19.34 -47.73
CA GLN A 148 -13.82 -20.72 -48.22
C GLN A 148 -13.20 -21.68 -47.21
N ALA A 149 -11.99 -21.37 -46.70
CA ALA A 149 -11.27 -22.20 -45.73
C ALA A 149 -11.14 -21.50 -44.39
N LEU A 150 -11.14 -22.27 -43.31
CA LEU A 150 -11.03 -21.76 -41.93
C LEU A 150 -9.99 -22.59 -41.15
N ALA A 151 -9.18 -21.90 -40.36
CA ALA A 151 -8.50 -22.45 -39.19
C ALA A 151 -8.88 -21.57 -38.00
N CYS A 152 -9.27 -22.16 -36.88
CA CYS A 152 -9.74 -21.43 -35.70
C CYS A 152 -9.29 -22.13 -34.43
N VAL A 153 -8.86 -21.33 -33.44
CA VAL A 153 -8.43 -21.82 -32.12
C VAL A 153 -9.15 -21.08 -31.00
N PRO A 154 -9.44 -21.76 -29.88
CA PRO A 154 -10.03 -21.10 -28.69
C PRO A 154 -9.00 -20.27 -27.96
N LEU A 155 -9.39 -19.10 -27.48
CA LEU A 155 -8.62 -18.25 -26.56
C LEU A 155 -9.04 -18.57 -25.13
N ARG A 156 -8.12 -19.09 -24.32
CA ARG A 156 -8.40 -19.55 -22.96
C ARG A 156 -7.74 -18.68 -21.90
N SER A 157 -8.53 -18.13 -21.00
CA SER A 157 -8.06 -17.46 -19.78
C SER A 157 -8.61 -18.16 -18.54
N ALA A 158 -7.74 -18.49 -17.58
CA ALA A 158 -8.09 -19.18 -16.33
C ALA A 158 -8.96 -20.44 -16.53
N GLY A 159 -8.77 -21.19 -17.63
CA GLY A 159 -9.51 -22.41 -17.95
C GLY A 159 -10.84 -22.21 -18.65
N LEU A 160 -11.27 -20.97 -18.92
CA LEU A 160 -12.48 -20.63 -19.66
C LEU A 160 -12.14 -20.14 -21.06
N VAL A 161 -12.96 -20.49 -22.06
CA VAL A 161 -12.84 -19.93 -23.41
C VAL A 161 -13.46 -18.53 -23.41
N ILE A 162 -12.61 -17.50 -23.57
CA ILE A 162 -13.00 -16.09 -23.60
C ILE A 162 -13.23 -15.58 -25.03
N GLY A 163 -12.79 -16.34 -26.05
CA GLY A 163 -12.88 -15.94 -27.45
C GLY A 163 -12.24 -16.94 -28.40
N VAL A 164 -12.03 -16.48 -29.62
CA VAL A 164 -11.40 -17.27 -30.69
C VAL A 164 -10.46 -16.42 -31.52
N LEU A 165 -9.40 -17.06 -32.07
CA LEU A 165 -8.56 -16.52 -33.12
C LEU A 165 -8.78 -17.39 -34.39
N ALA A 166 -9.12 -16.74 -35.49
CA ALA A 166 -9.45 -17.39 -36.75
C ALA A 166 -8.60 -16.84 -37.91
N ALA A 167 -8.22 -17.72 -38.82
CA ALA A 167 -7.56 -17.42 -40.09
C ALA A 167 -8.39 -17.98 -41.24
N PHE A 168 -8.53 -17.20 -42.31
CA PHE A 168 -9.39 -17.54 -43.45
C PHE A 168 -8.60 -17.47 -44.75
N ASN A 169 -8.87 -18.44 -45.67
CA ASN A 169 -8.41 -18.47 -47.04
C ASN A 169 -6.87 -18.34 -47.15
N ARG A 170 -6.17 -19.47 -47.19
CA ARG A 170 -4.72 -19.41 -47.49
C ARG A 170 -4.46 -18.84 -48.88
N SER A 171 -3.47 -18.00 -49.02
CA SER A 171 -3.08 -17.37 -50.29
C SER A 171 -2.64 -18.39 -51.36
N ASP A 172 -2.11 -19.55 -50.90
CA ASP A 172 -1.69 -20.67 -51.77
C ASP A 172 -2.80 -21.67 -52.05
N ARG A 173 -4.03 -21.43 -51.53
CA ARG A 173 -5.22 -22.26 -51.67
C ARG A 173 -5.09 -23.70 -51.15
N ARG A 174 -4.08 -24.00 -50.33
CA ARG A 174 -3.94 -25.29 -49.66
C ARG A 174 -4.74 -25.32 -48.37
N PRO A 175 -5.15 -26.49 -47.92
CA PRO A 175 -5.79 -26.61 -46.60
C PRO A 175 -4.84 -26.17 -45.49
N PHE A 176 -5.39 -25.63 -44.42
CA PHE A 176 -4.62 -25.38 -43.18
C PHE A 176 -4.15 -26.71 -42.58
N THR A 177 -2.94 -26.71 -42.07
CA THR A 177 -2.24 -27.88 -41.49
C THR A 177 -2.24 -27.82 -39.95
N GLU A 178 -1.84 -28.92 -39.32
CA GLU A 178 -1.64 -28.98 -37.87
C GLU A 178 -0.57 -27.97 -37.41
N ALA A 179 0.46 -27.73 -38.22
CA ALA A 179 1.46 -26.70 -37.94
C ALA A 179 0.87 -25.28 -37.95
N ASP A 180 -0.10 -25.00 -38.81
CA ASP A 180 -0.79 -23.74 -38.86
C ASP A 180 -1.67 -23.55 -37.59
N LEU A 181 -2.32 -24.62 -37.11
CA LEU A 181 -3.06 -24.57 -35.82
C LEU A 181 -2.14 -24.31 -34.64
N HIS A 182 -0.98 -24.94 -34.54
CA HIS A 182 -0.02 -24.68 -33.47
C HIS A 182 0.49 -23.25 -33.48
N LEU A 183 0.69 -22.66 -34.66
CA LEU A 183 1.06 -21.25 -34.77
C LEU A 183 -0.10 -20.34 -34.28
N LEU A 184 -1.33 -20.64 -34.69
CA LEU A 184 -2.53 -19.93 -34.19
C LEU A 184 -2.68 -20.03 -32.68
N GLU A 185 -2.49 -21.22 -32.10
CA GLU A 185 -2.55 -21.40 -30.64
C GLU A 185 -1.46 -20.56 -29.93
N THR A 186 -0.26 -20.52 -30.49
CA THR A 186 0.83 -19.70 -29.93
C THR A 186 0.45 -18.21 -29.94
N LEU A 187 -0.07 -17.69 -31.03
CA LEU A 187 -0.54 -16.32 -31.15
C LEU A 187 -1.75 -16.05 -30.26
N GLY A 188 -2.68 -17.01 -30.17
CA GLY A 188 -3.85 -16.96 -29.30
C GLY A 188 -3.48 -16.84 -27.83
N ASN A 189 -2.50 -17.61 -27.36
CA ASN A 189 -1.99 -17.51 -25.99
C ASN A 189 -1.40 -16.12 -25.69
N GLN A 190 -0.76 -15.49 -26.67
CA GLN A 190 -0.27 -14.13 -26.52
C GLN A 190 -1.40 -13.11 -26.36
N ILE A 191 -2.49 -13.26 -27.13
CA ILE A 191 -3.69 -12.40 -26.97
C ILE A 191 -4.23 -12.46 -25.55
N VAL A 192 -4.38 -13.67 -25.01
CA VAL A 192 -4.91 -13.88 -23.65
C VAL A 192 -4.04 -13.17 -22.60
N VAL A 193 -2.71 -13.38 -22.66
CA VAL A 193 -1.76 -12.72 -21.75
C VAL A 193 -1.88 -11.18 -21.84
N GLY A 194 -1.99 -10.65 -23.06
CA GLY A 194 -2.16 -9.21 -23.29
C GLY A 194 -3.46 -8.65 -22.70
N VAL A 195 -4.57 -9.33 -22.93
CA VAL A 195 -5.89 -8.94 -22.42
C VAL A 195 -5.95 -9.02 -20.89
N ASP A 196 -5.47 -10.11 -20.29
CA ASP A 196 -5.44 -10.30 -18.85
C ASP A 196 -4.57 -9.21 -18.17
N ARG A 197 -3.41 -8.91 -18.74
CA ARG A 197 -2.53 -7.84 -18.25
C ARG A 197 -3.20 -6.47 -18.31
N ALA A 198 -3.84 -6.14 -19.43
CA ALA A 198 -4.55 -4.88 -19.59
C ALA A 198 -5.70 -4.74 -18.58
N HIS A 199 -6.43 -5.83 -18.31
CA HIS A 199 -7.51 -5.86 -17.33
C HIS A 199 -7.00 -5.60 -15.90
N VAL A 200 -5.93 -6.29 -15.50
CA VAL A 200 -5.29 -6.11 -14.18
C VAL A 200 -4.76 -4.68 -14.01
N LEU A 201 -4.15 -4.11 -15.04
CA LEU A 201 -3.65 -2.72 -15.01
C LEU A 201 -4.79 -1.71 -14.89
N ALA A 202 -5.88 -1.89 -15.62
CA ALA A 202 -7.06 -1.02 -15.55
C ALA A 202 -7.71 -1.08 -14.16
N GLU A 203 -7.85 -2.28 -13.58
CA GLU A 203 -8.37 -2.46 -12.22
C GLU A 203 -7.47 -1.82 -11.17
N SER A 204 -6.15 -1.98 -11.29
CA SER A 204 -5.18 -1.37 -10.38
C SER A 204 -5.27 0.16 -10.43
N ARG A 205 -5.31 0.77 -11.59
CA ARG A 205 -5.47 2.23 -11.76
C ARG A 205 -6.76 2.73 -11.12
N ARG A 206 -7.87 2.02 -11.35
CA ARG A 206 -9.17 2.38 -10.75
C ARG A 206 -9.13 2.33 -9.23
N LYS A 207 -8.47 1.31 -8.65
CA LYS A 207 -8.27 1.21 -7.19
C LYS A 207 -7.42 2.36 -6.65
N GLU A 208 -6.35 2.72 -7.35
CA GLU A 208 -5.49 3.85 -6.98
C GLU A 208 -6.24 5.19 -6.99
N GLU A 209 -7.08 5.45 -7.99
CA GLU A 209 -7.91 6.66 -8.06
C GLU A 209 -8.92 6.74 -6.92
N VAL A 210 -9.59 5.62 -6.61
CA VAL A 210 -10.52 5.55 -5.48
C VAL A 210 -9.80 5.78 -4.15
N LEU A 211 -8.64 5.15 -3.95
CA LEU A 211 -7.82 5.33 -2.76
C LEU A 211 -7.33 6.78 -2.63
N ALA A 212 -6.86 7.39 -3.71
CA ALA A 212 -6.42 8.78 -3.71
C ALA A 212 -7.57 9.75 -3.36
N THR A 213 -8.78 9.48 -3.85
CA THR A 213 -9.96 10.28 -3.53
C THR A 213 -10.34 10.14 -2.05
N LYS A 214 -10.38 8.90 -1.54
CA LYS A 214 -10.68 8.63 -0.12
C LYS A 214 -9.65 9.24 0.82
N ASN A 215 -8.38 9.18 0.47
CA ASN A 215 -7.32 9.82 1.25
C ASN A 215 -7.49 11.35 1.32
N ARG A 216 -7.87 12.02 0.21
CA ARG A 216 -8.14 13.46 0.21
C ARG A 216 -9.35 13.82 1.09
N GLU A 217 -10.43 13.04 1.01
CA GLU A 217 -11.61 13.22 1.87
C GLU A 217 -11.26 13.08 3.35
N LEU A 218 -10.49 12.05 3.71
CA LEU A 218 -10.05 11.79 5.08
C LEU A 218 -9.15 12.93 5.61
N GLN A 219 -8.20 13.39 4.80
CA GLN A 219 -7.33 14.52 5.16
C GLN A 219 -8.15 15.79 5.40
N ARG A 220 -9.11 16.11 4.52
CA ARG A 220 -10.01 17.27 4.69
C ARG A 220 -10.83 17.19 5.97
N ALA A 221 -11.42 16.01 6.24
CA ALA A 221 -12.18 15.79 7.46
C ALA A 221 -11.32 15.99 8.72
N THR A 222 -10.09 15.47 8.71
CA THR A 222 -9.12 15.63 9.80
C THR A 222 -8.72 17.10 9.99
N GLU A 223 -8.50 17.82 8.90
CA GLU A 223 -8.19 19.26 8.94
C GLU A 223 -9.33 20.08 9.52
N LEU A 224 -10.57 19.85 9.07
CA LEU A 224 -11.76 20.54 9.57
C LEU A 224 -11.99 20.23 11.05
N LYS A 225 -11.84 18.96 11.48
CA LYS A 225 -11.90 18.55 12.90
C LYS A 225 -10.90 19.35 13.75
N SER A 226 -9.64 19.42 13.28
CA SER A 226 -8.56 20.11 14.00
C SER A 226 -8.79 21.62 14.10
N GLN A 227 -9.25 22.25 13.00
CA GLN A 227 -9.56 23.68 12.98
C GLN A 227 -10.75 24.03 13.87
N PHE A 228 -11.81 23.21 13.83
CA PHE A 228 -12.97 23.36 14.70
C PHE A 228 -12.57 23.32 16.18
N LEU A 229 -11.79 22.30 16.58
CA LEU A 229 -11.33 22.16 17.97
C LEU A 229 -10.41 23.31 18.39
N ALA A 230 -9.54 23.80 17.51
CA ALA A 230 -8.68 24.95 17.80
C ALA A 230 -9.51 26.22 18.03
N ASN A 231 -10.50 26.50 17.17
CA ASN A 231 -11.38 27.66 17.33
C ASN A 231 -12.22 27.55 18.62
N MET A 232 -12.83 26.38 18.86
CA MET A 232 -13.62 26.14 20.07
C MET A 232 -12.80 26.33 21.34
N SER A 233 -11.52 25.91 21.34
CA SER A 233 -10.67 26.13 22.51
C SER A 233 -10.42 27.59 22.80
N HIS A 234 -10.18 28.41 21.77
CA HIS A 234 -10.03 29.84 21.94
C HIS A 234 -11.30 30.50 22.50
N GLU A 235 -12.45 30.13 21.93
CA GLU A 235 -13.75 30.65 22.34
C GLU A 235 -14.13 30.23 23.77
N LEU A 236 -13.70 29.05 24.24
CA LEU A 236 -13.94 28.56 25.60
C LEU A 236 -12.90 29.10 26.59
N ARG A 237 -11.66 29.30 26.18
CA ARG A 237 -10.59 29.80 27.07
C ARG A 237 -10.82 31.21 27.54
N THR A 238 -11.32 32.10 26.66
CA THR A 238 -11.51 33.52 26.99
C THR A 238 -12.52 33.74 28.15
N PRO A 239 -13.76 33.23 28.10
CA PRO A 239 -14.70 33.40 29.22
C PRO A 239 -14.23 32.66 30.48
N LEU A 240 -13.56 31.48 30.33
CA LEU A 240 -13.11 30.70 31.45
C LEU A 240 -11.96 31.37 32.20
N ASN A 241 -11.04 32.01 31.49
CA ASN A 241 -9.97 32.82 32.08
C ASN A 241 -10.56 34.01 32.85
N ALA A 242 -11.62 34.66 32.35
CA ALA A 242 -12.27 35.74 33.02
C ALA A 242 -12.97 35.25 34.32
N ILE A 243 -13.67 34.10 34.26
CA ILE A 243 -14.31 33.49 35.46
C ILE A 243 -13.26 33.15 36.50
N ASN A 244 -12.17 32.49 36.10
CA ASN A 244 -11.07 32.14 37.01
C ASN A 244 -10.41 33.39 37.60
N GLY A 245 -10.12 34.40 36.76
CA GLY A 245 -9.47 35.63 37.17
C GLY A 245 -10.34 36.44 38.18
N PHE A 246 -11.65 36.53 37.96
CA PHE A 246 -12.53 37.18 38.91
C PHE A 246 -12.66 36.38 40.21
N SER A 247 -12.72 35.07 40.15
CA SER A 247 -12.75 34.21 41.34
C SER A 247 -11.48 34.36 42.16
N ASP A 248 -10.32 34.38 41.48
CA ASP A 248 -9.02 34.57 42.14
C ASP A 248 -8.90 35.95 42.79
N LEU A 249 -9.31 37.01 42.05
CA LEU A 249 -9.33 38.39 42.57
C LEU A 249 -10.23 38.55 43.81
N LEU A 250 -11.38 37.88 43.86
CA LEU A 250 -12.24 37.88 45.05
C LEU A 250 -11.61 37.12 46.22
N LEU A 251 -10.86 36.04 45.94
CA LEU A 251 -10.13 35.28 46.98
C LEU A 251 -8.96 36.05 47.60
N THR A 252 -8.35 37.02 46.89
CA THR A 252 -7.32 37.90 47.44
C THR A 252 -7.88 38.93 48.47
N GLU A 253 -9.20 39.07 48.55
CA GLU A 253 -9.91 40.04 49.42
C GLU A 253 -9.57 41.53 49.13
N GLU A 254 -8.89 41.84 48.02
CA GLU A 254 -8.59 43.23 47.63
C GLU A 254 -9.83 44.08 47.36
N LEU A 255 -10.94 43.43 46.97
CA LEU A 255 -12.22 44.09 46.69
C LEU A 255 -13.17 44.08 47.90
N GLY A 256 -12.74 43.57 49.03
CA GLY A 256 -13.50 43.46 50.27
C GLY A 256 -13.48 42.03 50.84
N PRO A 257 -13.82 41.85 52.12
CA PRO A 257 -13.74 40.55 52.78
C PRO A 257 -14.77 39.56 52.26
N VAL A 258 -14.35 38.31 52.10
CA VAL A 258 -15.26 37.19 51.76
C VAL A 258 -15.50 36.31 52.99
N ASN A 259 -16.72 35.87 53.20
CA ASN A 259 -17.03 34.94 54.28
C ASN A 259 -16.59 33.50 53.89
N GLU A 260 -16.60 32.61 54.91
CA GLU A 260 -16.07 31.24 54.73
C GLU A 260 -16.82 30.45 53.66
N ALA A 261 -18.15 30.57 53.58
CA ALA A 261 -18.98 29.94 52.56
C ALA A 261 -18.69 30.50 51.16
N GLN A 262 -18.49 31.82 51.02
CA GLN A 262 -18.10 32.45 49.75
C GLN A 262 -16.73 31.99 49.32
N ARG A 263 -15.76 31.87 50.22
CA ARG A 263 -14.43 31.38 49.95
C ARG A 263 -14.47 29.95 49.42
N GLU A 264 -15.26 29.07 50.06
CA GLU A 264 -15.43 27.68 49.62
C GLU A 264 -16.03 27.58 48.21
N PHE A 265 -17.05 28.42 47.90
CA PHE A 265 -17.62 28.49 46.55
C PHE A 265 -16.63 29.01 45.50
N LEU A 266 -15.89 30.07 45.80
CA LEU A 266 -14.87 30.63 44.89
C LEU A 266 -13.75 29.64 44.61
N ASP A 267 -13.25 28.95 45.64
CA ASP A 267 -12.26 27.86 45.48
C ASP A 267 -12.80 26.73 44.63
N SER A 268 -14.09 26.40 44.78
CA SER A 268 -14.74 25.37 43.96
C SER A 268 -14.84 25.80 42.48
N ILE A 269 -15.23 27.07 42.23
CA ILE A 269 -15.30 27.64 40.87
C ILE A 269 -13.91 27.63 40.24
N LEU A 270 -12.87 28.07 40.94
CA LEU A 270 -11.50 28.15 40.47
C LEU A 270 -10.94 26.76 40.15
N ARG A 271 -11.18 25.75 41.02
CA ARG A 271 -10.79 24.36 40.79
C ARG A 271 -11.45 23.79 39.54
N ASN A 272 -12.77 23.96 39.40
CA ASN A 272 -13.52 23.44 38.23
C ASN A 272 -13.15 24.17 36.95
N GLY A 273 -12.92 25.49 37.00
CA GLY A 273 -12.46 26.28 35.86
C GLY A 273 -11.07 25.83 35.34
N ASN A 274 -10.13 25.65 36.27
CA ASN A 274 -8.79 25.14 35.92
C ASN A 274 -8.84 23.69 35.39
N HIS A 275 -9.73 22.86 35.93
CA HIS A 275 -9.96 21.50 35.43
C HIS A 275 -10.48 21.51 33.99
N LEU A 276 -11.47 22.37 33.69
CA LEU A 276 -12.02 22.50 32.32
C LEU A 276 -10.99 23.01 31.33
N LEU A 277 -10.13 23.99 31.70
CA LEU A 277 -9.00 24.44 30.90
C LEU A 277 -8.02 23.29 30.59
N GLY A 278 -7.72 22.47 31.59
CA GLY A 278 -6.89 21.28 31.43
C GLY A 278 -7.48 20.27 30.44
N LEU A 279 -8.80 20.04 30.48
CA LEU A 279 -9.54 19.20 29.53
C LEU A 279 -9.44 19.72 28.10
N ILE A 280 -9.77 20.99 27.90
CA ILE A 280 -9.74 21.66 26.60
C ILE A 280 -8.32 21.53 25.99
N ASN A 281 -7.28 21.83 26.78
CA ASN A 281 -5.90 21.72 26.32
C ASN A 281 -5.52 20.27 25.97
N SER A 282 -5.98 19.29 26.75
CA SER A 282 -5.73 17.86 26.47
C SER A 282 -6.37 17.39 25.17
N VAL A 283 -7.61 17.81 24.88
CA VAL A 283 -8.31 17.49 23.61
C VAL A 283 -7.60 18.15 22.43
N LEU A 284 -7.13 19.40 22.59
CA LEU A 284 -6.35 20.09 21.56
C LEU A 284 -5.01 19.41 21.26
N ASP A 285 -4.27 19.05 22.33
CA ASP A 285 -2.98 18.36 22.16
C ASP A 285 -3.19 17.04 21.42
N LEU A 286 -4.23 16.27 21.79
CA LEU A 286 -4.58 15.04 21.11
C LEU A 286 -4.92 15.26 19.62
N SER A 287 -5.77 16.26 19.33
CA SER A 287 -6.12 16.61 17.94
C SER A 287 -4.91 17.03 17.10
N LYS A 288 -3.95 17.77 17.69
CA LYS A 288 -2.70 18.14 17.02
C LYS A 288 -1.81 16.94 16.74
N ILE A 289 -1.76 15.97 17.68
CA ILE A 289 -1.00 14.72 17.51
C ILE A 289 -1.63 13.87 16.41
N GLU A 290 -2.97 13.67 16.42
CA GLU A 290 -3.69 12.91 15.38
C GLU A 290 -3.49 13.49 13.96
N ALA A 291 -3.48 14.83 13.86
CA ALA A 291 -3.24 15.53 12.60
C ALA A 291 -1.76 15.56 12.18
N GLY A 292 -0.85 14.98 12.98
CA GLY A 292 0.61 15.03 12.72
C GLY A 292 1.23 16.43 12.79
N ARG A 293 0.52 17.39 13.43
CA ARG A 293 0.95 18.80 13.52
C ARG A 293 1.69 19.14 14.80
N MET A 294 1.77 18.19 15.74
CA MET A 294 2.51 18.40 16.98
C MET A 294 3.99 18.11 16.75
N THR A 295 4.83 19.08 17.12
CA THR A 295 6.28 18.95 17.11
C THR A 295 6.81 19.02 18.53
N LEU A 296 7.80 18.17 18.86
CA LEU A 296 8.49 18.21 20.13
C LEU A 296 9.65 19.22 20.07
N SER A 297 9.82 19.99 21.13
CA SER A 297 10.99 20.84 21.34
C SER A 297 12.09 20.05 22.07
N LEU A 298 12.82 19.24 21.31
CA LEU A 298 13.84 18.36 21.86
C LEU A 298 15.08 19.16 22.28
N ALA A 299 15.47 19.02 23.55
CA ALA A 299 16.68 19.59 24.12
C ALA A 299 17.35 18.58 25.08
N PRO A 300 18.67 18.68 25.33
CA PRO A 300 19.32 17.95 26.42
C PRO A 300 18.61 18.26 27.74
N THR A 301 17.97 17.25 28.33
CA THR A 301 17.13 17.39 29.52
C THR A 301 17.58 16.41 30.59
N ASP A 302 17.83 16.90 31.79
CA ASP A 302 18.06 16.06 32.98
C ASP A 302 16.69 15.66 33.56
N LEU A 303 16.34 14.39 33.41
CA LEU A 303 15.06 13.86 33.93
C LEU A 303 15.01 13.91 35.47
N ARG A 304 16.12 13.92 36.17
CA ARG A 304 16.16 14.10 37.62
C ARG A 304 15.51 15.42 38.01
N GLU A 305 15.90 16.53 37.37
CA GLU A 305 15.31 17.85 37.65
C GLU A 305 13.84 17.89 37.30
N VAL A 306 13.45 17.29 36.17
CA VAL A 306 12.02 17.24 35.74
C VAL A 306 11.19 16.43 36.72
N ILE A 307 11.71 15.29 37.23
CA ILE A 307 11.03 14.46 38.25
C ILE A 307 10.85 15.23 39.55
N LEU A 308 11.92 15.86 40.06
CA LEU A 308 11.87 16.63 41.29
C LEU A 308 10.87 17.79 41.19
N GLY A 309 10.83 18.47 40.03
CA GLY A 309 9.84 19.52 39.74
C GLY A 309 8.41 18.97 39.76
N ALA A 310 8.14 17.85 39.09
CA ALA A 310 6.80 17.23 39.06
C ALA A 310 6.37 16.71 40.45
N VAL A 311 7.31 16.19 41.25
CA VAL A 311 7.04 15.81 42.66
C VAL A 311 6.65 17.00 43.50
N THR A 312 7.31 18.14 43.30
CA THR A 312 7.00 19.40 44.00
C THR A 312 5.63 19.94 43.59
N ASP A 313 5.31 19.97 42.28
CA ASP A 313 4.01 20.42 41.76
C ASP A 313 2.84 19.63 42.29
N THR A 314 3.05 18.34 42.58
CA THR A 314 2.01 17.44 43.11
C THR A 314 2.01 17.29 44.63
N ALA A 315 2.85 18.03 45.35
CA ALA A 315 3.01 17.89 46.81
C ALA A 315 1.67 18.15 47.59
N SER A 316 0.92 19.19 47.20
CA SER A 316 -0.34 19.54 47.81
C SER A 316 -1.39 18.41 47.72
N LEU A 317 -1.40 17.63 46.65
CA LEU A 317 -2.32 16.49 46.45
C LEU A 317 -2.08 15.38 47.48
N ARG A 318 -0.84 15.22 47.92
CA ARG A 318 -0.42 14.17 48.89
C ARG A 318 -0.54 14.63 50.33
N THR A 319 -0.23 15.89 50.60
CA THR A 319 -0.26 16.46 51.97
C THR A 319 -1.65 16.30 52.59
N GLY A 320 -2.72 16.59 51.86
CA GLY A 320 -4.10 16.43 52.31
C GLY A 320 -4.51 14.99 52.66
N LYS A 321 -3.78 13.98 52.13
CA LYS A 321 -4.00 12.56 52.38
C LYS A 321 -2.90 11.93 53.25
N GLN A 322 -1.95 12.70 53.78
CA GLN A 322 -0.82 12.19 54.59
C GLN A 322 -0.07 11.04 53.90
N GLN A 323 0.07 11.09 52.55
CA GLN A 323 0.76 10.08 51.76
C GLN A 323 2.27 10.27 51.81
N GLU A 324 2.99 9.17 51.96
CA GLU A 324 4.47 9.15 51.92
C GLU A 324 4.96 9.20 50.48
N MET A 325 5.98 10.06 50.18
CA MET A 325 6.69 10.09 48.92
C MET A 325 8.08 9.50 49.07
N LYS A 326 8.39 8.47 48.30
CA LYS A 326 9.74 7.87 48.22
C LYS A 326 10.38 8.15 46.85
N LEU A 327 11.62 8.57 46.87
CA LEU A 327 12.42 8.80 45.65
C LEU A 327 13.59 7.81 45.61
N ALA A 328 13.56 6.91 44.63
CA ALA A 328 14.61 5.98 44.33
C ALA A 328 15.29 6.34 42.99
N ILE A 329 15.88 7.56 43.00
CA ILE A 329 16.58 8.16 41.86
C ILE A 329 18.07 8.25 42.23
N GLY A 330 18.97 7.77 41.38
CA GLY A 330 20.39 7.88 41.57
C GLY A 330 20.88 9.33 41.69
N GLU A 331 22.09 9.52 42.15
CA GLU A 331 22.69 10.86 42.28
C GLU A 331 23.17 11.44 40.96
N LEU A 332 23.46 10.58 39.96
CA LEU A 332 23.96 10.98 38.65
C LEU A 332 22.84 11.61 37.79
N PRO A 333 23.19 12.58 36.92
CA PRO A 333 22.25 13.13 35.95
C PRO A 333 21.65 12.05 35.01
N LEU A 334 20.37 12.17 34.76
CA LEU A 334 19.63 11.27 33.84
C LEU A 334 19.37 12.00 32.51
N LEU A 335 20.45 12.18 31.72
CA LEU A 335 20.40 12.98 30.51
C LEU A 335 19.71 12.25 29.38
N VAL A 336 18.69 12.90 28.76
CA VAL A 336 18.00 12.46 27.56
C VAL A 336 17.79 13.62 26.61
N LEU A 337 17.67 13.36 25.31
CA LEU A 337 17.23 14.35 24.34
C LEU A 337 15.68 14.32 24.28
N ALA A 338 15.05 15.25 25.01
CA ALA A 338 13.60 15.22 25.20
C ALA A 338 12.99 16.63 25.28
N ASP A 339 11.66 16.72 25.15
CA ASP A 339 10.88 17.91 25.47
C ASP A 339 10.51 17.87 26.97
N GLY A 340 11.27 18.60 27.77
CA GLY A 340 11.13 18.61 29.23
C GLY A 340 9.73 19.03 29.71
N VAL A 341 9.03 19.93 28.97
CA VAL A 341 7.68 20.35 29.30
C VAL A 341 6.69 19.18 29.14
N ARG A 342 6.80 18.41 28.07
CA ARG A 342 5.96 17.24 27.84
C ARG A 342 6.27 16.11 28.79
N ILE A 343 7.53 15.89 29.12
CA ILE A 343 7.91 14.91 30.15
C ILE A 343 7.35 15.30 31.53
N ARG A 344 7.41 16.58 31.89
CA ARG A 344 6.80 17.08 33.14
C ARG A 344 5.29 16.85 33.15
N GLN A 345 4.61 17.04 32.03
CA GLN A 345 3.18 16.75 31.87
C GLN A 345 2.85 15.26 32.04
N ILE A 346 3.67 14.35 31.48
CA ILE A 346 3.55 12.89 31.70
C ILE A 346 3.68 12.58 33.19
N LEU A 347 4.74 13.06 33.84
CA LEU A 347 5.00 12.80 35.26
C LEU A 347 3.91 13.36 36.15
N TYR A 348 3.42 14.59 35.91
CA TYR A 348 2.31 15.17 36.62
C TYR A 348 1.06 14.30 36.54
N ASN A 349 0.73 13.81 35.35
CA ASN A 349 -0.42 12.91 35.14
C ASN A 349 -0.26 11.59 35.92
N LEU A 350 0.92 10.95 35.87
CA LEU A 350 1.16 9.70 36.59
C LEU A 350 1.14 9.91 38.11
N LEU A 351 1.77 10.98 38.62
CA LEU A 351 1.80 11.30 40.05
C LEU A 351 0.44 11.71 40.60
N SER A 352 -0.33 12.49 39.83
CA SER A 352 -1.66 12.87 40.21
C SER A 352 -2.60 11.65 40.29
N ASN A 353 -2.51 10.73 39.34
CA ASN A 353 -3.22 9.46 39.36
C ASN A 353 -2.79 8.59 40.56
N ALA A 354 -1.50 8.44 40.83
CA ALA A 354 -0.98 7.72 41.98
C ALA A 354 -1.54 8.29 43.29
N SER A 355 -1.45 9.63 43.49
CA SER A 355 -2.02 10.28 44.67
C SER A 355 -3.55 10.14 44.76
N LYS A 356 -4.24 10.19 43.63
CA LYS A 356 -5.71 10.07 43.58
C LYS A 356 -6.18 8.70 44.08
N PHE A 357 -5.53 7.61 43.63
CA PHE A 357 -5.95 6.24 43.89
C PHE A 357 -5.27 5.59 45.12
N THR A 358 -4.28 6.25 45.70
CA THR A 358 -3.67 5.83 46.97
C THR A 358 -4.51 6.29 48.13
N PRO A 359 -4.80 5.42 49.10
CA PRO A 359 -5.54 5.80 50.34
C PRO A 359 -4.71 6.70 51.22
N VAL A 360 -5.36 7.24 52.28
CA VAL A 360 -4.71 8.03 53.32
C VAL A 360 -3.61 7.19 53.99
N GLY A 361 -2.42 7.79 54.20
CA GLY A 361 -1.25 7.13 54.78
C GLY A 361 -0.52 6.15 53.85
N GLY A 362 -0.98 5.98 52.60
CA GLY A 362 -0.28 5.12 51.62
C GLY A 362 1.01 5.74 51.07
N THR A 363 1.71 5.01 50.24
CA THR A 363 3.05 5.39 49.72
C THR A 363 3.00 5.52 48.22
N VAL A 364 3.61 6.57 47.67
CA VAL A 364 3.93 6.75 46.26
C VAL A 364 5.45 6.75 46.06
N THR A 365 5.97 5.91 45.21
CA THR A 365 7.41 5.77 44.95
C THR A 365 7.73 6.14 43.50
N VAL A 366 8.67 7.04 43.29
CA VAL A 366 9.22 7.35 41.96
C VAL A 366 10.61 6.75 41.87
N SER A 367 10.86 5.96 40.82
CA SER A 367 12.17 5.38 40.53
C SER A 367 12.62 5.78 39.13
N ALA A 368 13.93 6.02 38.97
CA ALA A 368 14.50 6.28 37.67
C ALA A 368 15.91 5.67 37.56
N VAL A 369 16.19 5.01 36.45
CA VAL A 369 17.47 4.32 36.20
C VAL A 369 17.81 4.31 34.72
N VAL A 370 19.12 4.48 34.44
CA VAL A 370 19.65 4.24 33.08
C VAL A 370 19.68 2.73 32.82
N THR A 371 19.16 2.32 31.70
CA THR A 371 19.09 0.90 31.29
C THR A 371 19.36 0.76 29.79
N ARG A 372 19.51 -0.48 29.35
CA ARG A 372 19.54 -0.79 27.92
C ARG A 372 18.34 -1.65 27.59
N ALA A 373 17.43 -1.11 26.80
CA ALA A 373 16.14 -1.73 26.53
C ALA A 373 15.80 -1.76 25.04
N PRO A 374 15.01 -2.76 24.59
CA PRO A 374 14.48 -2.77 23.24
C PRO A 374 13.46 -1.63 23.08
N LEU A 375 13.77 -0.71 22.17
CA LEU A 375 12.90 0.41 21.82
C LEU A 375 12.45 0.33 20.37
N PRO A 376 11.23 0.79 20.04
CA PRO A 376 10.71 0.73 18.68
C PRO A 376 11.54 1.61 17.74
N THR A 377 11.78 1.10 16.53
CA THR A 377 12.40 1.88 15.45
C THR A 377 11.31 2.25 14.43
N PRO A 378 11.40 3.44 13.79
CA PRO A 378 10.49 3.79 12.71
C PRO A 378 10.61 2.75 11.58
N SER A 379 9.50 2.19 11.14
CA SER A 379 9.44 1.32 9.96
C SER A 379 9.41 2.18 8.70
N GLU A 380 10.16 1.79 7.66
CA GLU A 380 10.15 2.45 6.36
C GLU A 380 8.89 2.15 5.54
N ARG A 381 8.19 1.04 5.86
CA ARG A 381 6.98 0.60 5.17
C ARG A 381 5.84 0.37 6.16
N ALA A 382 4.64 0.77 5.79
CA ALA A 382 3.43 0.59 6.61
C ALA A 382 3.07 -0.90 6.89
N THR A 383 3.71 -1.83 6.19
CA THR A 383 3.52 -3.28 6.32
C THR A 383 4.62 -3.96 7.13
N ASP A 384 5.70 -3.25 7.50
CA ASP A 384 6.79 -3.84 8.27
C ASP A 384 6.42 -3.95 9.76
N THR A 385 6.70 -5.11 10.33
CA THR A 385 6.61 -5.35 11.77
C THR A 385 7.54 -4.38 12.49
N THR A 386 7.03 -3.69 13.53
CA THR A 386 7.84 -2.78 14.36
C THR A 386 9.10 -3.50 14.84
N ARG A 387 10.26 -3.04 14.39
CA ARG A 387 11.54 -3.58 14.85
C ARG A 387 11.92 -2.94 16.18
N PHE A 388 12.39 -3.75 17.10
CA PHE A 388 12.90 -3.29 18.38
C PHE A 388 14.44 -3.42 18.37
N VAL A 389 15.12 -2.33 18.75
CA VAL A 389 16.58 -2.29 18.85
C VAL A 389 16.96 -1.92 20.27
N ALA A 390 17.90 -2.68 20.87
CA ALA A 390 18.39 -2.39 22.20
C ALA A 390 19.24 -1.10 22.21
N ARG A 391 18.73 -0.07 22.89
CA ARG A 391 19.34 1.26 23.00
C ARG A 391 19.52 1.64 24.45
N GLU A 392 20.44 2.54 24.73
CA GLU A 392 20.52 3.20 26.01
C GLU A 392 19.27 4.06 26.23
N ALA A 393 18.65 3.89 27.39
CA ALA A 393 17.38 4.52 27.73
C ALA A 393 17.31 4.80 29.21
N VAL A 394 16.46 5.75 29.58
CA VAL A 394 16.09 5.98 30.97
C VAL A 394 14.71 5.39 31.23
N TRP A 395 14.65 4.47 32.17
CA TRP A 395 13.41 3.90 32.69
C TRP A 395 12.97 4.73 33.88
N VAL A 396 11.70 5.17 33.85
CA VAL A 396 11.09 5.93 34.93
C VAL A 396 9.80 5.23 35.33
N SER A 397 9.57 5.02 36.63
CA SER A 397 8.34 4.46 37.14
C SER A 397 7.75 5.25 38.29
N VAL A 398 6.43 5.29 38.34
CA VAL A 398 5.63 5.82 39.44
C VAL A 398 4.79 4.64 39.98
N ARG A 399 5.12 4.19 41.18
CA ARG A 399 4.44 3.09 41.87
C ARG A 399 3.62 3.63 43.04
N ASP A 400 2.40 3.18 43.17
CA ASP A 400 1.50 3.48 44.26
C ASP A 400 1.10 2.20 45.03
N THR A 401 0.64 2.40 46.27
CA THR A 401 0.06 1.34 47.12
C THR A 401 -1.48 1.48 47.19
N GLY A 402 -2.08 1.81 46.06
CA GLY A 402 -3.50 2.07 45.93
C GLY A 402 -4.35 0.84 45.70
N ILE A 403 -5.55 1.06 45.16
CA ILE A 403 -6.55 0.01 44.91
C ILE A 403 -6.14 -0.99 43.84
N GLY A 404 -5.09 -0.69 43.06
CA GLY A 404 -4.69 -1.49 41.89
C GLY A 404 -5.74 -1.50 40.79
N ILE A 405 -5.48 -2.29 39.74
CA ILE A 405 -6.29 -2.34 38.51
C ILE A 405 -6.65 -3.79 38.22
N GLN A 406 -7.91 -4.01 37.81
CA GLN A 406 -8.36 -5.36 37.43
C GLN A 406 -7.75 -5.78 36.07
N PRO A 407 -7.45 -7.07 35.87
CA PRO A 407 -6.87 -7.53 34.60
C PRO A 407 -7.68 -7.17 33.36
N ASP A 408 -9.01 -7.17 33.44
CA ASP A 408 -9.95 -6.85 32.35
C ASP A 408 -9.91 -5.39 31.93
N ASP A 409 -9.41 -4.51 32.80
CA ASP A 409 -9.31 -3.08 32.56
C ASP A 409 -7.92 -2.64 32.06
N MET A 410 -6.88 -3.49 32.24
CA MET A 410 -5.52 -3.21 31.80
C MET A 410 -5.42 -2.82 30.30
N PRO A 411 -6.07 -3.51 29.36
CA PRO A 411 -6.02 -3.15 27.94
C PRO A 411 -6.62 -1.76 27.62
N LYS A 412 -7.54 -1.27 28.46
CA LYS A 412 -8.29 -0.03 28.24
C LYS A 412 -7.57 1.21 28.78
N LEU A 413 -6.54 1.08 29.61
CA LEU A 413 -5.90 2.17 30.36
C LEU A 413 -5.40 3.33 29.51
N PHE A 414 -4.88 3.02 28.34
CA PHE A 414 -4.28 3.99 27.42
C PHE A 414 -5.19 4.38 26.26
N HIS A 415 -6.48 3.98 26.31
CA HIS A 415 -7.48 4.39 25.33
C HIS A 415 -8.09 5.74 25.72
N GLU A 416 -8.41 6.53 24.72
CA GLU A 416 -9.03 7.84 24.91
C GLU A 416 -10.42 7.70 25.54
N PHE A 417 -10.74 8.62 26.47
CA PHE A 417 -12.00 8.65 27.21
C PHE A 417 -12.32 7.39 28.00
N SER A 418 -11.35 6.48 28.17
CA SER A 418 -11.53 5.26 28.93
C SER A 418 -11.41 5.55 30.43
N GLN A 419 -12.37 5.07 31.19
CA GLN A 419 -12.37 5.10 32.64
C GLN A 419 -12.67 3.70 33.17
N VAL A 420 -12.00 3.32 34.26
CA VAL A 420 -12.24 2.05 34.92
C VAL A 420 -13.48 2.20 35.83
N ASP A 421 -14.56 1.47 35.51
CA ASP A 421 -15.82 1.48 36.26
C ASP A 421 -15.68 0.66 37.56
N SER A 422 -15.06 1.24 38.60
CA SER A 422 -15.14 0.66 39.95
C SER A 422 -16.03 1.57 40.84
N SER A 423 -16.75 0.97 41.76
CA SER A 423 -17.60 1.70 42.73
C SER A 423 -16.82 2.73 43.57
N ALA A 424 -15.49 2.49 43.75
CA ALA A 424 -14.55 3.39 44.38
C ALA A 424 -14.12 4.57 43.49
N SER A 425 -14.20 4.43 42.15
CA SER A 425 -13.78 5.46 41.17
C SER A 425 -14.89 6.48 40.92
N ARG A 426 -16.16 6.18 41.20
CA ARG A 426 -17.31 7.09 41.01
C ARG A 426 -17.20 8.38 41.79
N GLN A 427 -16.48 8.40 42.91
CA GLN A 427 -16.25 9.63 43.69
C GLN A 427 -15.07 10.46 43.23
N GLN A 428 -14.28 9.97 42.26
CA GLN A 428 -13.06 10.61 41.80
C GLN A 428 -13.03 10.73 40.27
N GLN A 429 -13.83 11.66 39.74
CA GLN A 429 -13.92 11.98 38.32
C GLN A 429 -12.53 12.24 37.68
N GLY A 430 -12.23 11.56 36.57
CA GLY A 430 -11.11 11.81 35.70
C GLY A 430 -11.60 12.06 34.28
N THR A 431 -10.73 12.53 33.40
CA THR A 431 -11.08 12.84 32.01
C THR A 431 -10.97 11.65 31.07
N GLY A 432 -10.20 10.62 31.47
CA GLY A 432 -9.83 9.50 30.61
C GLY A 432 -8.85 9.84 29.48
N LEU A 433 -8.32 11.09 29.45
CA LEU A 433 -7.40 11.56 28.41
C LEU A 433 -5.94 11.57 28.85
N GLY A 434 -5.66 11.64 30.15
CA GLY A 434 -4.31 11.84 30.65
C GLY A 434 -3.34 10.71 30.26
N LEU A 435 -3.73 9.44 30.48
CA LEU A 435 -2.88 8.29 30.13
C LEU A 435 -2.72 8.11 28.61
N ALA A 436 -3.78 8.35 27.85
CA ALA A 436 -3.72 8.30 26.37
C ALA A 436 -2.74 9.36 25.84
N LEU A 437 -2.81 10.60 26.35
CA LEU A 437 -1.92 11.68 25.98
C LEU A 437 -0.47 11.39 26.43
N SER A 438 -0.28 10.84 27.64
CA SER A 438 1.05 10.41 28.12
C SER A 438 1.66 9.36 27.19
N LYS A 439 0.87 8.39 26.74
CA LYS A 439 1.33 7.37 25.75
C LYS A 439 1.76 8.03 24.47
N ARG A 440 0.98 8.93 23.90
CA ARG A 440 1.33 9.64 22.67
C ARG A 440 2.62 10.45 22.81
N PHE A 441 2.80 11.15 23.92
CA PHE A 441 4.04 11.90 24.16
C PHE A 441 5.27 10.97 24.27
N VAL A 442 5.15 9.86 24.99
CA VAL A 442 6.25 8.88 25.08
C VAL A 442 6.56 8.28 23.71
N GLU A 443 5.55 7.90 22.93
CA GLU A 443 5.72 7.39 21.55
C GLU A 443 6.41 8.41 20.64
N MET A 444 6.03 9.68 20.72
CA MET A 444 6.66 10.78 19.95
C MET A 444 8.15 10.96 20.33
N HIS A 445 8.54 10.68 21.57
CA HIS A 445 9.94 10.65 22.00
C HIS A 445 10.68 9.37 21.59
N GLY A 446 10.01 8.42 20.87
CA GLY A 446 10.58 7.13 20.48
C GLY A 446 10.68 6.14 21.64
N GLY A 447 9.93 6.38 22.69
CA GLY A 447 9.88 5.59 23.90
C GLY A 447 8.71 4.59 23.94
N THR A 448 8.55 3.94 25.08
CA THR A 448 7.46 3.02 25.38
C THR A 448 6.94 3.26 26.79
N ILE A 449 5.61 3.15 26.99
CA ILE A 449 4.95 3.28 28.29
C ILE A 449 4.14 2.02 28.60
N GLY A 450 4.07 1.67 29.87
CA GLY A 450 3.30 0.51 30.33
C GLY A 450 2.82 0.67 31.77
N CYS A 451 2.08 -0.34 32.22
CA CYS A 451 1.58 -0.46 33.57
C CYS A 451 1.67 -1.92 34.04
N GLU A 452 2.05 -2.11 35.28
CA GLU A 452 1.97 -3.36 36.02
C GLU A 452 1.11 -3.14 37.25
N SER A 453 0.11 -3.96 37.48
CA SER A 453 -0.79 -3.77 38.62
C SER A 453 -1.39 -5.10 39.05
N VAL A 454 -1.66 -5.17 40.38
CA VAL A 454 -2.43 -6.23 40.98
C VAL A 454 -3.52 -5.61 41.81
N ALA A 455 -4.76 -5.98 41.57
CA ALA A 455 -5.92 -5.46 42.29
C ALA A 455 -5.73 -5.60 43.81
N GLY A 456 -5.95 -4.52 44.55
CA GLY A 456 -5.81 -4.44 46.01
C GLY A 456 -4.38 -4.19 46.51
N THR A 457 -3.34 -4.16 45.66
CA THR A 457 -1.94 -3.99 46.08
C THR A 457 -1.27 -2.74 45.54
N GLY A 458 -1.92 -2.06 44.57
CA GLY A 458 -1.41 -0.88 43.88
C GLY A 458 -1.06 -1.06 42.43
N ALA A 459 -0.57 0.00 41.81
CA ALA A 459 -0.15 0.01 40.41
C ALA A 459 1.26 0.62 40.27
N SER A 460 1.96 0.23 39.19
CA SER A 460 3.25 0.77 38.78
C SER A 460 3.16 1.17 37.32
N PHE A 461 3.05 2.45 37.05
CA PHE A 461 3.15 3.01 35.71
C PHE A 461 4.59 3.34 35.39
N TRP A 462 5.05 2.92 34.22
CA TRP A 462 6.44 3.16 33.81
C TRP A 462 6.53 3.62 32.37
N PHE A 463 7.58 4.34 32.06
CA PHE A 463 7.94 4.66 30.67
C PHE A 463 9.45 4.60 30.47
N LEU A 464 9.84 4.33 29.22
CA LEU A 464 11.21 4.30 28.74
C LEU A 464 11.41 5.41 27.73
N LEU A 465 12.49 6.20 27.87
CA LEU A 465 12.89 7.19 26.89
C LEU A 465 14.30 6.89 26.40
N PRO A 466 14.53 6.87 25.06
CA PRO A 466 15.89 6.73 24.52
C PRO A 466 16.77 7.91 24.93
N ALA A 467 18.00 7.66 25.36
CA ALA A 467 18.93 8.71 25.76
C ALA A 467 19.24 9.70 24.62
N GLU A 468 19.38 9.18 23.40
CA GLU A 468 19.65 9.95 22.18
C GLU A 468 18.39 10.57 21.53
N GLY A 469 17.22 10.42 22.14
CA GLY A 469 15.95 10.87 21.59
C GLY A 469 15.39 9.97 20.49
N PRO A 470 14.30 10.40 19.82
CA PRO A 470 13.65 9.63 18.77
C PRO A 470 14.56 9.50 17.56
N LEU A 471 14.59 8.32 16.94
CA LEU A 471 15.26 8.13 15.65
C LEU A 471 14.51 8.97 14.60
N ARG A 472 15.23 9.79 13.85
CA ARG A 472 14.66 10.47 12.69
C ARG A 472 14.24 9.40 11.68
N LYS A 473 13.04 9.52 11.11
CA LYS A 473 12.70 8.77 9.88
C LYS A 473 13.76 9.13 8.85
N PRO A 474 14.36 8.14 8.14
CA PRO A 474 15.22 8.47 7.00
C PRO A 474 14.39 9.37 6.07
N ALA A 475 14.98 10.48 5.63
CA ALA A 475 14.34 11.40 4.70
C ALA A 475 13.86 10.58 3.49
N GLY A 476 12.57 10.61 3.21
CA GLY A 476 11.99 9.83 2.14
C GLY A 476 12.70 10.16 0.82
N SER A 477 12.80 9.19 -0.09
CA SER A 477 13.48 9.31 -1.39
C SER A 477 13.11 10.59 -2.18
N ALA A 478 11.94 11.18 -1.91
CA ALA A 478 11.50 12.45 -2.49
C ALA A 478 12.24 13.68 -1.92
N GLU A 479 12.68 13.67 -0.67
CA GLU A 479 13.49 14.76 -0.09
C GLU A 479 14.96 14.68 -0.51
N LEU A 480 15.50 13.47 -0.63
CA LEU A 480 16.83 13.23 -1.19
C LEU A 480 16.89 13.62 -2.67
N ALA A 481 15.85 13.33 -3.45
CA ALA A 481 15.74 13.76 -4.84
C ALA A 481 15.63 15.30 -4.99
N ARG A 482 14.90 15.98 -4.09
CA ARG A 482 14.84 17.45 -4.07
C ARG A 482 16.15 18.10 -3.65
N ALA A 483 16.85 17.52 -2.69
CA ALA A 483 18.17 17.98 -2.26
C ALA A 483 19.24 17.76 -3.35
N SER A 484 19.18 16.66 -4.11
CA SER A 484 20.04 16.38 -5.25
C SER A 484 19.78 17.36 -6.41
N LEU A 485 18.51 17.63 -6.75
CA LEU A 485 18.12 18.61 -7.79
C LEU A 485 18.50 20.04 -7.42
N ALA A 486 18.45 20.41 -6.13
CA ALA A 486 18.90 21.73 -5.66
C ALA A 486 20.43 21.91 -5.71
N LEU A 487 21.20 20.83 -5.55
CA LEU A 487 22.65 20.83 -5.69
C LEU A 487 23.11 20.87 -7.17
N GLU A 488 22.34 20.32 -8.09
CA GLU A 488 22.60 20.38 -9.54
C GLU A 488 22.19 21.72 -10.17
N ALA A 489 21.16 22.38 -9.62
CA ALA A 489 20.74 23.71 -10.10
C ALA A 489 21.61 24.88 -9.60
N GLY A 490 22.51 24.65 -8.67
CA GLY A 490 23.47 25.62 -8.12
C GLY A 490 24.88 25.55 -8.72
N ARG A 491 25.10 24.73 -9.74
CA ARG A 491 26.30 24.68 -10.59
C ARG A 491 25.98 25.18 -12.00
#